data_73514efc3bcd7922ef5a0d7b336e951c
#
_entry.id   73514efc3bcd7922ef5a0d7b336e951c
#
_cell.length_a   1.000
_cell.length_b   1.000
_cell.length_c   1.000
_cell.angle_alpha   90.00
_cell.angle_beta   90.00
_cell.angle_gamma   90.00
#
_symmetry.space_group_name_H-M   'P 1'
#
loop_
_entity.id
_entity.type
_entity.pdbx_description
1 polymer ?
#
loop_
_entity_poly.entity_id
_entity_poly.type
_entity_poly.pdbx_seq_one_letter_code
_entity_poly.pdbx_strand_id
1 'polypeptide(L)'
;TVTPGSESTVTPEFVNPTGRPLAVKLAWKTPAGVTVRDAVRSLRLKPGEARKVPVRLAVAETFTPPEREPAVLQLGLELGALWKGSVGWPLHPVVRLAQGVPRTPTFVLRDASQVIPFVPNVPDKAHLFWKNAADLSAEIRLGRDKEALLFEAAVTDDVHHQPYAGAEAWKGDNIQIAMKLPGQNGLWELGLSRLRDNSGEAFCWLAPAGFPAEKTAAAIRLETSRDERAKRTVYRAAIPFRAIGLTEAAA
;
A
#
# COMPACT_ATOMS: atom_id res chain seq x y z
N THR A 1 9.20 -2.71 5.25
CA THR A 1 7.91 -2.38 5.92
C THR A 1 8.15 -2.02 7.37
N VAL A 2 7.31 -1.17 7.93
CA VAL A 2 7.31 -0.78 9.35
C VAL A 2 5.91 -0.92 9.92
N THR A 3 5.83 -1.31 11.20
CA THR A 3 4.53 -1.47 11.88
C THR A 3 4.34 -0.30 12.85
N PRO A 4 3.29 0.52 12.71
CA PRO A 4 2.97 1.56 13.69
C PRO A 4 2.85 0.99 15.11
N GLY A 5 3.32 1.73 16.09
CA GLY A 5 3.34 1.33 17.49
C GLY A 5 4.34 0.21 17.83
N SER A 6 5.31 -0.07 16.97
CA SER A 6 6.30 -1.14 17.20
C SER A 6 7.73 -0.73 16.88
N GLU A 7 8.66 -1.61 17.21
CA GLU A 7 10.04 -1.50 16.74
C GLU A 7 10.23 -2.36 15.48
N SER A 8 11.00 -1.85 14.55
CA SER A 8 11.44 -2.54 13.33
C SER A 8 12.95 -2.45 13.22
N THR A 9 13.59 -3.42 12.57
CA THR A 9 15.02 -3.39 12.36
C THR A 9 15.33 -3.36 10.87
N VAL A 10 16.18 -2.42 10.47
CA VAL A 10 16.79 -2.38 9.14
C VAL A 10 18.28 -2.73 9.28
N THR A 11 18.82 -3.48 8.33
CA THR A 11 20.20 -3.93 8.42
C THR A 11 20.94 -3.60 7.13
N PRO A 12 21.37 -2.33 6.94
CA PRO A 12 22.23 -1.98 5.82
C PRO A 12 23.56 -2.71 5.87
N GLU A 13 24.08 -3.09 4.73
CA GLU A 13 25.41 -3.65 4.56
C GLU A 13 26.35 -2.61 3.96
N PHE A 14 27.48 -2.42 4.60
CA PHE A 14 28.53 -1.51 4.18
C PHE A 14 29.72 -2.30 3.68
N VAL A 15 30.15 -2.03 2.47
CA VAL A 15 31.30 -2.68 1.85
C VAL A 15 32.39 -1.65 1.59
N ASN A 16 33.63 -1.94 2.00
CA ASN A 16 34.79 -1.16 1.62
C ASN A 16 35.46 -1.80 0.38
N PRO A 17 35.18 -1.28 -0.83
CA PRO A 17 35.76 -1.85 -2.05
C PRO A 17 37.22 -1.40 -2.29
N THR A 18 37.78 -0.59 -1.40
CA THR A 18 39.11 0.00 -1.59
C THR A 18 40.21 -0.87 -0.97
N GLY A 19 41.45 -0.72 -1.47
CA GLY A 19 42.63 -1.36 -0.89
C GLY A 19 43.12 -0.67 0.39
N ARG A 20 42.40 0.28 0.97
CA ARG A 20 42.80 1.05 2.18
C ARG A 20 41.69 1.02 3.23
N PRO A 21 42.04 1.15 4.54
CA PRO A 21 41.03 1.32 5.57
C PRO A 21 40.15 2.56 5.32
N LEU A 22 38.84 2.41 5.53
CA LEU A 22 37.87 3.44 5.30
C LEU A 22 37.17 3.84 6.60
N ALA A 23 37.11 5.14 6.89
CA ALA A 23 36.32 5.68 7.98
C ALA A 23 35.10 6.44 7.41
N VAL A 24 33.91 6.04 7.82
CA VAL A 24 32.64 6.59 7.34
C VAL A 24 31.88 7.19 8.51
N LYS A 25 31.45 8.45 8.40
CA LYS A 25 30.46 9.02 9.31
C LYS A 25 29.06 8.74 8.78
N LEU A 26 28.14 8.42 9.68
CA LEU A 26 26.77 8.04 9.40
C LEU A 26 25.82 9.07 10.05
N ALA A 27 24.90 9.62 9.26
CA ALA A 27 23.87 10.54 9.74
C ALA A 27 22.48 10.03 9.31
N TRP A 28 21.64 9.69 10.27
CA TRP A 28 20.29 9.24 10.02
C TRP A 28 19.31 10.39 10.04
N LYS A 29 18.46 10.47 9.03
CA LYS A 29 17.31 11.37 8.96
C LYS A 29 16.04 10.55 8.82
N THR A 30 15.11 10.76 9.74
CA THR A 30 13.85 10.02 9.83
C THR A 30 12.68 10.92 9.46
N PRO A 31 11.62 10.37 8.88
CA PRO A 31 10.35 11.09 8.75
C PRO A 31 9.71 11.29 10.14
N ALA A 32 8.74 12.19 10.21
CA ALA A 32 7.96 12.40 11.43
C ALA A 32 7.33 11.08 11.91
N GLY A 33 7.31 10.85 13.21
CA GLY A 33 6.78 9.62 13.81
C GLY A 33 7.72 8.40 13.74
N VAL A 34 8.93 8.54 13.21
CA VAL A 34 9.95 7.47 13.22
C VAL A 34 11.20 7.97 13.91
N THR A 35 11.76 7.17 14.79
CA THR A 35 13.00 7.47 15.53
C THR A 35 13.99 6.34 15.36
N VAL A 36 15.23 6.67 15.03
CA VAL A 36 16.34 5.69 15.02
C VAL A 36 16.86 5.55 16.44
N ARG A 37 16.89 4.31 16.94
CA ARG A 37 17.48 3.95 18.22
C ARG A 37 18.86 3.31 18.01
N ASP A 38 19.77 3.54 18.94
CA ASP A 38 21.12 2.94 18.96
C ASP A 38 21.90 3.16 17.64
N ALA A 39 21.76 4.36 17.07
CA ALA A 39 22.37 4.69 15.79
C ALA A 39 23.90 4.67 15.88
N VAL A 40 24.53 3.80 15.10
CA VAL A 40 25.97 3.88 14.84
C VAL A 40 26.24 5.18 14.06
N ARG A 41 27.13 6.01 14.59
CA ARG A 41 27.47 7.32 13.99
C ARG A 41 28.75 7.28 13.15
N SER A 42 29.53 6.25 13.29
CA SER A 42 30.75 6.07 12.49
C SER A 42 31.12 4.60 12.38
N LEU A 43 31.70 4.26 11.24
CA LEU A 43 32.24 2.91 10.98
C LEU A 43 33.70 3.04 10.53
N ARG A 44 34.53 2.06 10.94
CA ARG A 44 35.83 1.83 10.33
C ARG A 44 35.79 0.46 9.68
N LEU A 45 36.08 0.40 8.39
CA LEU A 45 36.09 -0.82 7.59
C LEU A 45 37.51 -1.10 7.10
N LYS A 46 38.00 -2.33 7.26
CA LYS A 46 39.24 -2.78 6.66
C LYS A 46 39.08 -2.86 5.13
N PRO A 47 40.17 -2.94 4.37
CA PRO A 47 40.10 -3.21 2.94
C PRO A 47 39.32 -4.48 2.64
N GLY A 48 38.35 -4.41 1.71
CA GLY A 48 37.46 -5.52 1.33
C GLY A 48 36.47 -5.96 2.38
N GLU A 49 36.39 -5.30 3.54
CA GLU A 49 35.46 -5.69 4.61
C GLU A 49 34.00 -5.31 4.21
N ALA A 50 33.12 -6.30 4.39
CA ALA A 50 31.66 -6.11 4.39
C ALA A 50 31.14 -6.21 5.83
N ARG A 51 30.31 -5.22 6.25
CA ARG A 51 29.76 -5.19 7.61
C ARG A 51 28.26 -4.86 7.59
N LYS A 52 27.47 -5.74 8.17
CA LYS A 52 26.05 -5.50 8.43
C LYS A 52 25.88 -4.73 9.73
N VAL A 53 25.09 -3.66 9.69
CA VAL A 53 24.85 -2.78 10.84
C VAL A 53 23.34 -2.76 11.11
N PRO A 54 22.85 -3.51 12.10
CA PRO A 54 21.45 -3.46 12.46
C PRO A 54 21.12 -2.12 13.12
N VAL A 55 20.02 -1.52 12.69
CA VAL A 55 19.50 -0.24 13.19
C VAL A 55 18.06 -0.43 13.59
N ARG A 56 17.73 -0.14 14.84
CA ARG A 56 16.37 -0.22 15.34
C ARG A 56 15.63 1.08 15.06
N LEU A 57 14.42 0.94 14.55
CA LEU A 57 13.47 2.03 14.30
C LEU A 57 12.31 1.89 15.28
N ALA A 58 12.07 2.90 16.10
CA ALA A 58 10.82 3.02 16.85
C ALA A 58 9.83 3.80 15.99
N VAL A 59 8.68 3.22 15.74
CA VAL A 59 7.61 3.78 14.90
C VAL A 59 6.44 4.18 15.80
N ALA A 60 6.05 5.44 15.77
CA ALA A 60 4.92 5.91 16.55
C ALA A 60 3.62 5.19 16.14
N GLU A 61 2.71 4.98 17.08
CA GLU A 61 1.40 4.39 16.80
C GLU A 61 0.59 5.22 15.80
N THR A 62 0.76 6.53 15.86
CA THR A 62 0.13 7.50 14.96
C THR A 62 0.89 7.73 13.65
N PHE A 63 1.92 6.91 13.37
CA PHE A 63 2.69 7.06 12.13
C PHE A 63 1.81 6.86 10.90
N THR A 64 1.66 7.94 10.15
CA THR A 64 0.98 7.95 8.85
C THR A 64 1.95 8.52 7.84
N PRO A 65 2.27 7.81 6.76
CA PRO A 65 3.13 8.36 5.71
C PRO A 65 2.44 9.55 5.04
N PRO A 66 3.22 10.50 4.50
CA PRO A 66 2.66 11.56 3.68
C PRO A 66 1.86 10.99 2.50
N GLU A 67 0.74 11.61 2.15
CA GLU A 67 -0.19 11.10 1.12
C GLU A 67 0.45 11.01 -0.27
N ARG A 68 1.37 11.89 -0.61
CA ARG A 68 1.95 12.01 -1.97
C ARG A 68 3.39 11.55 -2.09
N GLU A 69 4.11 11.46 -1.00
CA GLU A 69 5.52 11.08 -1.00
C GLU A 69 5.75 9.94 -0.03
N PRO A 70 6.52 8.91 -0.40
CA PRO A 70 6.85 7.87 0.55
C PRO A 70 7.63 8.48 1.72
N ALA A 71 7.26 8.09 2.94
CA ALA A 71 8.10 8.38 4.09
C ALA A 71 9.46 7.68 3.88
N VAL A 72 10.55 8.43 3.89
CA VAL A 72 11.88 7.92 3.57
C VAL A 72 12.78 7.97 4.79
N LEU A 73 13.32 6.82 5.18
CA LEU A 73 14.48 6.74 6.05
C LEU A 73 15.71 7.07 5.22
N GLN A 74 16.41 8.15 5.55
CA GLN A 74 17.63 8.55 4.86
C GLN A 74 18.86 8.28 5.72
N LEU A 75 19.91 7.77 5.09
CA LEU A 75 21.25 7.63 5.65
C LEU A 75 22.21 8.52 4.88
N GLY A 76 22.68 9.58 5.51
CA GLY A 76 23.81 10.37 5.02
C GLY A 76 25.12 9.65 5.30
N LEU A 77 26.00 9.65 4.32
CA LEU A 77 27.33 9.05 4.35
C LEU A 77 28.38 10.14 4.09
N GLU A 78 29.40 10.22 4.94
CA GLU A 78 30.49 11.18 4.79
C GLU A 78 31.84 10.46 4.94
N LEU A 79 32.67 10.58 3.92
CA LEU A 79 34.03 10.04 3.84
C LEU A 79 35.04 11.18 3.95
N GLY A 80 35.19 11.73 5.14
CA GLY A 80 36.03 12.90 5.36
C GLY A 80 35.63 14.08 4.46
N ALA A 81 36.60 14.77 3.88
CA ALA A 81 36.36 15.83 2.90
C ALA A 81 36.15 15.32 1.45
N LEU A 82 36.36 14.01 1.22
CA LEU A 82 36.48 13.46 -0.14
C LEU A 82 35.11 13.19 -0.78
N TRP A 83 34.12 12.81 0.01
CA TRP A 83 32.82 12.44 -0.55
C TRP A 83 31.71 12.51 0.50
N LYS A 84 30.54 13.01 0.04
CA LYS A 84 29.28 12.98 0.78
C LYS A 84 28.19 12.46 -0.13
N GLY A 85 27.31 11.65 0.42
CA GLY A 85 26.15 11.13 -0.29
C GLY A 85 25.06 10.67 0.66
N SER A 86 23.94 10.24 0.11
CA SER A 86 22.87 9.68 0.91
C SER A 86 22.18 8.51 0.20
N VAL A 87 21.64 7.61 0.98
CA VAL A 87 20.78 6.51 0.52
C VAL A 87 19.46 6.63 1.24
N GLY A 88 18.35 6.43 0.52
CA GLY A 88 17.00 6.47 1.08
C GLY A 88 16.29 5.13 0.94
N TRP A 89 15.56 4.75 1.97
CA TRP A 89 14.65 3.59 1.95
C TRP A 89 13.23 4.06 2.19
N PRO A 90 12.29 3.81 1.27
CA PRO A 90 10.89 4.09 1.51
C PRO A 90 10.37 3.20 2.64
N LEU A 91 9.66 3.80 3.58
CA LEU A 91 9.01 3.11 4.68
C LEU A 91 7.53 2.90 4.32
N HIS A 92 7.15 1.64 4.21
CA HIS A 92 5.76 1.26 3.94
C HIS A 92 5.14 0.76 5.25
N PRO A 93 4.12 1.45 5.80
CA PRO A 93 3.42 0.97 6.98
C PRO A 93 2.65 -0.31 6.66
N VAL A 94 2.63 -1.22 7.61
CA VAL A 94 1.77 -2.40 7.56
C VAL A 94 0.42 -2.03 8.17
N VAL A 95 -0.64 -2.26 7.43
CA VAL A 95 -1.99 -2.10 7.95
C VAL A 95 -2.31 -3.30 8.85
N ARG A 96 -2.62 -3.05 10.11
CA ARG A 96 -3.13 -4.10 11.00
C ARG A 96 -4.61 -4.31 10.75
N LEU A 97 -4.97 -5.54 10.43
CA LEU A 97 -6.37 -5.88 10.19
C LEU A 97 -7.09 -6.19 11.52
N ALA A 98 -8.19 -5.51 11.75
CA ALA A 98 -9.07 -5.82 12.88
C ALA A 98 -9.78 -7.16 12.65
N GLN A 99 -10.14 -7.84 13.74
CA GLN A 99 -11.03 -8.97 13.67
C GLN A 99 -12.46 -8.50 13.30
N GLY A 100 -13.02 -9.01 12.23
CA GLY A 100 -14.25 -8.51 11.61
C GLY A 100 -14.03 -7.16 10.88
N VAL A 101 -15.09 -6.65 10.27
CA VAL A 101 -15.07 -5.32 9.64
C VAL A 101 -15.19 -4.25 10.73
N PRO A 102 -14.22 -3.32 10.84
CA PRO A 102 -14.24 -2.30 11.89
C PRO A 102 -15.38 -1.29 11.66
N ARG A 103 -15.89 -0.69 12.75
CA ARG A 103 -16.91 0.37 12.65
C ARG A 103 -16.33 1.65 12.05
N THR A 104 -15.09 2.00 12.43
CA THR A 104 -14.38 3.17 11.91
C THR A 104 -13.75 2.82 10.57
N PRO A 105 -13.87 3.67 9.54
CA PRO A 105 -13.18 3.47 8.28
C PRO A 105 -11.66 3.38 8.47
N THR A 106 -11.03 2.46 7.75
CA THR A 106 -9.57 2.35 7.66
C THR A 106 -9.02 3.48 6.79
N PHE A 107 -9.76 3.81 5.71
CA PHE A 107 -9.44 4.93 4.82
C PHE A 107 -10.68 5.73 4.51
N VAL A 108 -10.53 7.05 4.37
CA VAL A 108 -11.58 7.95 3.90
C VAL A 108 -11.02 8.75 2.73
N LEU A 109 -11.63 8.56 1.56
CA LEU A 109 -11.25 9.22 0.32
C LEU A 109 -12.31 10.27 -0.01
N ARG A 110 -12.02 11.54 0.19
CA ARG A 110 -12.98 12.66 -0.02
C ARG A 110 -12.30 13.99 -0.29
N ASP A 111 -10.98 14.00 -0.44
CA ASP A 111 -10.19 15.21 -0.59
C ASP A 111 -9.55 15.29 -1.98
N ALA A 112 -9.44 16.49 -2.52
CA ALA A 112 -8.82 16.74 -3.82
C ALA A 112 -7.37 16.22 -3.91
N SER A 113 -6.66 16.16 -2.79
CA SER A 113 -5.30 15.61 -2.73
C SER A 113 -5.23 14.11 -3.04
N GLN A 114 -6.34 13.39 -2.87
CA GLN A 114 -6.45 11.95 -3.08
C GLN A 114 -6.86 11.59 -4.51
N VAL A 115 -7.13 12.60 -5.34
CA VAL A 115 -7.54 12.43 -6.73
C VAL A 115 -6.31 12.39 -7.63
N ILE A 116 -6.27 11.46 -8.57
CA ILE A 116 -5.26 11.44 -9.63
C ILE A 116 -5.71 12.45 -10.69
N PRO A 117 -5.06 13.64 -10.78
CA PRO A 117 -5.56 14.72 -11.64
C PRO A 117 -5.25 14.50 -13.12
N PHE A 118 -4.48 13.47 -13.44
CA PHE A 118 -4.00 13.20 -14.78
C PHE A 118 -4.36 11.79 -15.24
N VAL A 119 -5.17 11.72 -16.29
CA VAL A 119 -5.48 10.47 -16.98
C VAL A 119 -4.85 10.55 -18.36
N PRO A 120 -3.73 9.85 -18.64
CA PRO A 120 -3.08 9.90 -19.94
C PRO A 120 -4.01 9.34 -21.04
N ASN A 121 -3.87 9.88 -22.25
CA ASN A 121 -4.53 9.38 -23.47
C ASN A 121 -6.07 9.47 -23.53
N VAL A 122 -6.71 10.26 -22.70
CA VAL A 122 -8.14 10.55 -22.84
C VAL A 122 -8.33 12.03 -23.19
N PRO A 123 -8.63 12.42 -24.42
CA PRO A 123 -8.91 13.80 -24.78
C PRO A 123 -10.24 14.28 -24.17
N ASP A 124 -10.30 15.58 -23.87
CA ASP A 124 -11.47 16.30 -23.34
C ASP A 124 -12.19 15.62 -22.17
N LYS A 125 -11.63 15.77 -20.98
CA LYS A 125 -12.01 15.01 -19.78
C LYS A 125 -12.53 15.84 -18.65
N ALA A 126 -12.92 17.08 -18.91
CA ALA A 126 -13.44 17.95 -17.86
C ALA A 126 -14.61 17.28 -17.08
N HIS A 127 -15.37 16.42 -17.74
CA HIS A 127 -16.46 15.64 -17.13
C HIS A 127 -16.01 14.46 -16.26
N LEU A 128 -14.76 14.03 -16.40
CA LEU A 128 -14.17 12.95 -15.57
C LEU A 128 -13.43 13.49 -14.34
N PHE A 129 -13.30 14.82 -14.23
CA PHE A 129 -12.62 15.39 -13.09
C PHE A 129 -13.54 15.41 -11.86
N TRP A 130 -12.99 14.91 -10.79
CA TRP A 130 -13.60 14.99 -9.47
C TRP A 130 -13.98 16.44 -9.12
N LYS A 131 -15.20 16.68 -8.71
CA LYS A 131 -15.71 18.00 -8.35
C LYS A 131 -15.68 18.22 -6.84
N ASN A 132 -16.14 17.23 -6.09
CA ASN A 132 -16.20 17.28 -4.63
C ASN A 132 -16.58 15.91 -4.06
N ALA A 133 -16.69 15.81 -2.74
CA ALA A 133 -17.02 14.55 -2.06
C ALA A 133 -18.46 14.03 -2.32
N ALA A 134 -19.38 14.87 -2.82
CA ALA A 134 -20.70 14.43 -3.21
C ALA A 134 -20.74 13.83 -4.63
N ASP A 135 -19.81 14.27 -5.48
CA ASP A 135 -19.57 13.72 -6.81
C ASP A 135 -18.93 12.31 -6.71
N LEU A 136 -17.82 12.20 -5.98
CA LEU A 136 -17.19 10.92 -5.69
C LEU A 136 -16.44 10.96 -4.35
N SER A 137 -16.74 10.02 -3.49
CA SER A 137 -16.01 9.78 -2.24
C SER A 137 -16.17 8.33 -1.78
N ALA A 138 -15.30 7.87 -0.91
CA ALA A 138 -15.37 6.52 -0.39
C ALA A 138 -14.93 6.42 1.07
N GLU A 139 -15.61 5.57 1.83
CA GLU A 139 -15.18 5.06 3.12
C GLU A 139 -14.83 3.59 2.96
N ILE A 140 -13.59 3.24 3.29
CA ILE A 140 -13.07 1.88 3.15
C ILE A 140 -12.77 1.31 4.52
N ARG A 141 -13.19 0.08 4.75
CA ARG A 141 -12.94 -0.68 5.97
C ARG A 141 -12.24 -1.98 5.63
N LEU A 142 -11.14 -2.23 6.29
CA LEU A 142 -10.38 -3.47 6.16
C LEU A 142 -10.41 -4.22 7.48
N GLY A 143 -10.75 -5.50 7.40
CA GLY A 143 -10.73 -6.39 8.52
C GLY A 143 -10.35 -7.80 8.09
N ARG A 144 -10.42 -8.74 9.01
CA ARG A 144 -10.20 -10.16 8.72
C ARG A 144 -11.12 -11.04 9.56
N ASP A 145 -11.35 -12.23 9.07
CA ASP A 145 -11.77 -13.35 9.89
C ASP A 145 -10.66 -14.43 9.91
N LYS A 146 -10.98 -15.65 10.21
CA LYS A 146 -10.01 -16.77 10.23
C LYS A 146 -9.56 -17.20 8.84
N GLU A 147 -10.32 -16.89 7.80
CA GLU A 147 -10.14 -17.47 6.47
C GLU A 147 -9.90 -16.42 5.38
N ALA A 148 -10.29 -15.16 5.63
CA ALA A 148 -10.32 -14.14 4.59
C ALA A 148 -9.93 -12.74 5.08
N LEU A 149 -9.38 -11.95 4.16
CA LEU A 149 -9.37 -10.49 4.23
C LEU A 149 -10.80 -10.01 3.92
N LEU A 150 -11.37 -9.22 4.84
CA LEU A 150 -12.67 -8.60 4.69
C LEU A 150 -12.48 -7.16 4.23
N PHE A 151 -13.10 -6.85 3.11
CA PHE A 151 -13.10 -5.53 2.51
C PHE A 151 -14.52 -5.01 2.44
N GLU A 152 -14.76 -3.82 2.97
CA GLU A 152 -15.99 -3.07 2.75
C GLU A 152 -15.66 -1.69 2.22
N ALA A 153 -16.33 -1.27 1.15
CA ALA A 153 -16.28 0.10 0.67
C ALA A 153 -17.69 0.64 0.47
N ALA A 154 -17.93 1.84 0.98
CA ALA A 154 -19.14 2.59 0.74
C ALA A 154 -18.77 3.83 -0.08
N VAL A 155 -19.13 3.80 -1.36
CA VAL A 155 -18.80 4.81 -2.35
C VAL A 155 -20.01 5.70 -2.58
N THR A 156 -19.84 7.00 -2.37
CA THR A 156 -20.78 8.02 -2.84
C THR A 156 -20.40 8.42 -4.25
N ASP A 157 -21.36 8.37 -5.16
CA ASP A 157 -21.16 8.64 -6.58
C ASP A 157 -22.50 9.06 -7.18
N ASP A 158 -22.58 10.24 -7.79
CA ASP A 158 -23.82 10.83 -8.30
C ASP A 158 -24.43 10.01 -9.45
N VAL A 159 -23.58 9.33 -10.26
CA VAL A 159 -23.99 8.48 -11.38
C VAL A 159 -23.17 7.21 -11.43
N HIS A 160 -23.78 6.08 -11.07
CA HIS A 160 -23.11 4.78 -11.24
C HIS A 160 -23.13 4.32 -12.70
N HIS A 161 -21.97 4.18 -13.31
CA HIS A 161 -21.82 3.78 -14.70
C HIS A 161 -20.79 2.65 -14.86
N GLN A 162 -21.25 1.39 -14.91
CA GLN A 162 -20.42 0.21 -15.15
C GLN A 162 -20.97 -0.65 -16.29
N PRO A 163 -20.71 -0.27 -17.55
CA PRO A 163 -21.14 -1.06 -18.70
C PRO A 163 -20.19 -2.19 -19.06
N TYR A 164 -19.04 -2.24 -18.45
CA TYR A 164 -17.95 -3.18 -18.76
C TYR A 164 -17.85 -4.30 -17.73
N ALA A 165 -17.31 -5.44 -18.15
CA ALA A 165 -17.09 -6.61 -17.32
C ALA A 165 -15.68 -7.20 -17.56
N GLY A 166 -15.23 -8.07 -16.69
CA GLY A 166 -13.96 -8.78 -16.81
C GLY A 166 -12.75 -7.85 -16.89
N ALA A 167 -11.86 -8.11 -17.83
CA ALA A 167 -10.65 -7.34 -18.01
C ALA A 167 -10.89 -5.85 -18.33
N GLU A 168 -12.05 -5.51 -18.87
CA GLU A 168 -12.42 -4.15 -19.27
C GLU A 168 -13.12 -3.36 -18.14
N ALA A 169 -13.40 -3.98 -17.00
CA ALA A 169 -14.13 -3.35 -15.90
C ALA A 169 -13.49 -2.06 -15.38
N TRP A 170 -12.19 -1.89 -15.55
CA TRP A 170 -11.45 -0.66 -15.19
C TRP A 170 -11.91 0.60 -15.94
N LYS A 171 -12.66 0.45 -17.05
CA LYS A 171 -13.17 1.58 -17.85
C LYS A 171 -14.46 2.20 -17.30
N GLY A 172 -15.07 1.58 -16.33
CA GLY A 172 -16.27 2.06 -15.64
C GLY A 172 -16.05 2.16 -14.14
N ASP A 173 -17.15 2.31 -13.39
CA ASP A 173 -17.12 2.43 -11.94
C ASP A 173 -16.74 1.12 -11.29
N ASN A 174 -15.56 1.10 -10.70
CA ASN A 174 -15.05 -0.07 -10.01
C ASN A 174 -14.14 0.36 -8.85
N ILE A 175 -13.83 -0.59 -8.00
CA ILE A 175 -12.79 -0.45 -6.99
C ILE A 175 -11.60 -1.27 -7.42
N GLN A 176 -10.43 -0.63 -7.52
CA GLN A 176 -9.17 -1.31 -7.77
C GLN A 176 -8.37 -1.39 -6.47
N ILE A 177 -7.95 -2.58 -6.13
CA ILE A 177 -7.16 -2.87 -4.93
C ILE A 177 -5.79 -3.37 -5.36
N ALA A 178 -4.76 -2.54 -5.17
CA ALA A 178 -3.38 -2.94 -5.37
C ALA A 178 -2.75 -3.28 -4.02
N MET A 179 -2.16 -4.48 -3.89
CA MET A 179 -1.54 -4.89 -2.64
C MET A 179 -0.29 -5.73 -2.88
N LYS A 180 0.71 -5.52 -2.02
CA LYS A 180 1.91 -6.34 -1.94
C LYS A 180 1.91 -7.09 -0.62
N LEU A 181 1.98 -8.40 -0.69
CA LEU A 181 1.93 -9.25 0.49
C LEU A 181 3.35 -9.69 0.92
N PRO A 182 3.58 -9.85 2.24
CA PRO A 182 4.87 -10.30 2.75
C PRO A 182 5.28 -11.65 2.14
N GLY A 183 6.57 -11.79 1.81
CA GLY A 183 7.12 -13.03 1.27
C GLY A 183 6.76 -13.32 -0.19
N GLN A 184 6.01 -12.46 -0.86
CA GLN A 184 5.64 -12.65 -2.26
C GLN A 184 6.40 -11.69 -3.18
N ASN A 185 6.86 -12.20 -4.32
CA ASN A 185 7.43 -11.40 -5.40
C ASN A 185 6.33 -11.10 -6.41
N GLY A 186 5.82 -9.88 -6.41
CA GLY A 186 4.77 -9.41 -7.29
C GLY A 186 3.74 -8.54 -6.59
N LEU A 187 2.83 -8.05 -7.38
CA LEU A 187 1.72 -7.21 -6.98
C LEU A 187 0.42 -7.95 -7.27
N TRP A 188 -0.51 -7.88 -6.37
CA TRP A 188 -1.90 -8.19 -6.64
C TRP A 188 -2.61 -6.93 -7.12
N GLU A 189 -3.40 -7.06 -8.17
CA GLU A 189 -4.32 -6.03 -8.63
C GLU A 189 -5.69 -6.66 -8.86
N LEU A 190 -6.62 -6.33 -7.99
CA LEU A 190 -7.98 -6.87 -7.96
C LEU A 190 -8.97 -5.76 -8.31
N GLY A 191 -10.01 -6.11 -9.05
CA GLY A 191 -11.16 -5.25 -9.35
C GLY A 191 -12.42 -5.78 -8.69
N LEU A 192 -13.24 -4.87 -8.17
CA LEU A 192 -14.57 -5.16 -7.65
C LEU A 192 -15.57 -4.24 -8.35
N SER A 193 -16.51 -4.82 -9.08
CA SER A 193 -17.49 -4.08 -9.87
C SER A 193 -18.91 -4.47 -9.49
N ARG A 194 -19.84 -3.51 -9.56
CA ARG A 194 -21.28 -3.76 -9.58
C ARG A 194 -21.77 -3.58 -11.02
N LEU A 195 -22.15 -4.68 -11.63
CA LEU A 195 -22.54 -4.70 -13.04
C LEU A 195 -23.95 -4.13 -13.26
N ARG A 196 -24.33 -3.94 -14.52
CA ARG A 196 -25.65 -3.41 -14.92
C ARG A 196 -26.84 -4.24 -14.43
N ASP A 197 -26.67 -5.55 -14.34
CA ASP A 197 -27.68 -6.48 -13.83
C ASP A 197 -27.72 -6.53 -12.29
N ASN A 198 -27.00 -5.64 -11.64
CA ASN A 198 -26.82 -5.54 -10.20
C ASN A 198 -25.97 -6.67 -9.56
N SER A 199 -25.42 -7.56 -10.32
CA SER A 199 -24.49 -8.57 -9.81
C SER A 199 -23.15 -7.93 -9.43
N GLY A 200 -22.43 -8.58 -8.51
CA GLY A 200 -21.04 -8.27 -8.18
C GLY A 200 -20.09 -9.10 -9.03
N GLU A 201 -19.09 -8.50 -9.60
CA GLU A 201 -17.98 -9.17 -10.29
C GLU A 201 -16.66 -8.82 -9.64
N ALA A 202 -15.86 -9.86 -9.32
CA ALA A 202 -14.45 -9.69 -8.96
C ALA A 202 -13.56 -10.10 -10.13
N PHE A 203 -12.51 -9.32 -10.39
CA PHE A 203 -11.52 -9.58 -11.42
C PHE A 203 -10.12 -9.46 -10.86
N CYS A 204 -9.14 -10.17 -11.43
CA CYS A 204 -7.74 -10.09 -11.04
C CYS A 204 -6.89 -9.79 -12.28
N TRP A 205 -6.38 -8.56 -12.40
CA TRP A 205 -5.50 -8.16 -13.51
C TRP A 205 -4.06 -8.61 -13.30
N LEU A 206 -3.57 -8.54 -12.06
CA LEU A 206 -2.23 -8.97 -11.72
C LEU A 206 -2.25 -9.91 -10.52
N ALA A 207 -1.46 -10.97 -10.63
CA ALA A 207 -1.18 -11.91 -9.54
C ALA A 207 0.31 -12.25 -9.52
N PRO A 208 0.93 -12.45 -8.34
CA PRO A 208 2.28 -12.95 -8.25
C PRO A 208 2.46 -14.31 -8.91
N ALA A 209 3.68 -14.60 -9.35
CA ALA A 209 4.00 -15.88 -9.97
C ALA A 209 3.58 -17.06 -9.08
N GLY A 210 2.94 -18.06 -9.67
CA GLY A 210 2.40 -19.24 -8.98
C GLY A 210 0.93 -19.12 -8.52
N PHE A 211 0.30 -17.95 -8.69
CA PHE A 211 -1.09 -17.74 -8.37
C PHE A 211 -1.91 -17.47 -9.64
N PRO A 212 -2.85 -18.37 -10.01
CA PRO A 212 -3.71 -18.16 -11.18
C PRO A 212 -4.73 -17.05 -10.92
N ALA A 213 -4.65 -15.94 -11.68
CA ALA A 213 -5.52 -14.77 -11.53
C ALA A 213 -7.02 -15.12 -11.58
N GLU A 214 -7.43 -15.94 -12.53
CA GLU A 214 -8.82 -16.37 -12.69
C GLU A 214 -9.36 -17.16 -11.47
N LYS A 215 -8.54 -18.06 -10.92
CA LYS A 215 -8.92 -18.83 -9.72
C LYS A 215 -9.01 -17.93 -8.50
N THR A 216 -8.14 -16.93 -8.41
CA THR A 216 -8.17 -15.94 -7.32
C THR A 216 -9.46 -15.12 -7.41
N ALA A 217 -9.76 -14.57 -8.58
CA ALA A 217 -10.99 -13.82 -8.81
C ALA A 217 -12.25 -14.66 -8.49
N ALA A 218 -12.33 -15.88 -8.98
CA ALA A 218 -13.45 -16.78 -8.73
C ALA A 218 -13.61 -17.19 -7.25
N ALA A 219 -12.55 -17.11 -6.45
CA ALA A 219 -12.60 -17.40 -5.02
C ALA A 219 -13.14 -16.23 -4.19
N ILE A 220 -13.14 -15.01 -4.70
CA ILE A 220 -13.61 -13.81 -4.00
C ILE A 220 -15.13 -13.83 -3.95
N ARG A 221 -15.68 -13.76 -2.74
CA ARG A 221 -17.13 -13.56 -2.56
C ARG A 221 -17.38 -12.06 -2.52
N LEU A 222 -18.15 -11.54 -3.47
CA LEU A 222 -18.49 -10.14 -3.59
C LEU A 222 -20.01 -9.94 -3.55
N GLU A 223 -20.45 -9.11 -2.62
CA GLU A 223 -21.81 -8.60 -2.53
C GLU A 223 -21.78 -7.10 -2.83
N THR A 224 -22.74 -6.65 -3.64
CA THR A 224 -22.88 -5.22 -3.96
C THR A 224 -24.33 -4.80 -3.77
N SER A 225 -24.52 -3.56 -3.30
CA SER A 225 -25.81 -2.91 -3.22
C SER A 225 -25.70 -1.44 -3.52
N ARG A 226 -26.75 -0.83 -4.07
CA ARG A 226 -26.80 0.61 -4.30
C ARG A 226 -28.14 1.17 -3.82
N ASP A 227 -28.03 2.25 -3.07
CA ASP A 227 -29.13 3.15 -2.74
C ASP A 227 -29.10 4.33 -3.72
N GLU A 228 -30.04 4.33 -4.66
CA GLU A 228 -30.13 5.41 -5.67
C GLU A 228 -30.54 6.75 -5.08
N ARG A 229 -31.29 6.76 -3.97
CA ARG A 229 -31.67 8.00 -3.28
C ARG A 229 -30.48 8.61 -2.56
N ALA A 230 -29.71 7.78 -1.87
CA ALA A 230 -28.49 8.21 -1.18
C ALA A 230 -27.28 8.36 -2.12
N LYS A 231 -27.39 7.94 -3.39
CA LYS A 231 -26.28 7.91 -4.34
C LYS A 231 -25.07 7.12 -3.81
N ARG A 232 -25.33 6.03 -3.11
CA ARG A 232 -24.34 5.27 -2.39
C ARG A 232 -24.31 3.81 -2.82
N THR A 233 -23.14 3.34 -3.29
CA THR A 233 -22.86 1.95 -3.61
C THR A 233 -22.02 1.33 -2.50
N VAL A 234 -22.43 0.17 -2.00
CA VAL A 234 -21.66 -0.60 -1.02
C VAL A 234 -21.13 -1.86 -1.67
N TYR A 235 -19.85 -2.10 -1.49
CA TYR A 235 -19.14 -3.30 -1.90
C TYR A 235 -18.69 -4.03 -0.65
N ARG A 236 -18.99 -5.35 -0.53
CA ARG A 236 -18.49 -6.21 0.53
C ARG A 236 -17.82 -7.41 -0.09
N ALA A 237 -16.52 -7.53 0.10
CA ALA A 237 -15.76 -8.65 -0.43
C ALA A 237 -15.09 -9.44 0.70
N ALA A 238 -15.14 -10.78 0.58
CA ALA A 238 -14.28 -11.67 1.35
C ALA A 238 -13.28 -12.30 0.39
N ILE A 239 -12.00 -11.96 0.58
CA ILE A 239 -10.87 -12.43 -0.22
C ILE A 239 -10.18 -13.55 0.57
N PRO A 240 -10.35 -14.83 0.20
CA PRO A 240 -9.79 -15.93 0.99
C PRO A 240 -8.27 -15.87 1.06
N PHE A 241 -7.70 -16.02 2.26
CA PHE A 241 -6.24 -16.00 2.45
C PHE A 241 -5.54 -17.02 1.57
N ARG A 242 -6.07 -18.22 1.43
CA ARG A 242 -5.52 -19.25 0.55
C ARG A 242 -5.45 -18.84 -0.93
N ALA A 243 -6.39 -18.02 -1.40
CA ALA A 243 -6.42 -17.56 -2.79
C ALA A 243 -5.35 -16.53 -3.10
N ILE A 244 -4.88 -15.80 -2.08
CA ILE A 244 -3.81 -14.81 -2.18
C ILE A 244 -2.52 -15.28 -1.49
N GLY A 245 -2.40 -16.56 -1.17
CA GLY A 245 -1.19 -17.18 -0.61
C GLY A 245 -0.81 -16.73 0.80
N LEU A 246 -1.80 -16.34 1.60
CA LEU A 246 -1.63 -16.10 3.03
C LEU A 246 -2.12 -17.29 3.84
N THR A 247 -1.48 -17.48 5.01
CA THR A 247 -1.95 -18.41 6.05
C THR A 247 -2.55 -17.59 7.19
N GLU A 248 -3.35 -18.21 8.03
CA GLU A 248 -3.96 -17.56 9.21
C GLU A 248 -2.91 -16.89 10.12
N ALA A 249 -1.71 -17.45 10.22
CA ALA A 249 -0.62 -16.91 11.04
C ALA A 249 0.07 -15.67 10.44
N ALA A 250 -0.13 -15.43 9.15
CA ALA A 250 0.52 -14.31 8.41
C ALA A 250 -0.44 -13.14 8.14
N ALA A 251 -1.70 -13.27 8.52
CA ALA A 251 -2.77 -12.31 8.25
C ALA A 251 -3.05 -11.33 9.42
#